data_ca3c6373476f71f7ca2b6ed811238a34
#
_entry.id   ca3c6373476f71f7ca2b6ed811238a34
#
_cell.length_a   1.000
_cell.length_b   1.000
_cell.length_c   1.000
_cell.angle_alpha   90.00
_cell.angle_beta   90.00
_cell.angle_gamma   90.00
#
_symmetry.space_group_name_H-M   'P 1'
#
loop_
_entity.id
_entity.type
_entity.pdbx_description
1 polymer ?
#
loop_
_entity_poly.entity_id
_entity_poly.type
_entity_poly.pdbx_seq_one_letter_code
_entity_poly.pdbx_strand_id
1 'polypeptide(L)'
;DNYIGLVSFKEFNDNTPDQFNKQVNSLIDQGAAGLIFDVRGVNTGTLRSVAQVLDKLLPEGVIVSSTNKNGETTVLETSDAREVALPMQVLVNEKTSGEAELFAQAIRDYNKGGIVGTTTAGKGTMQTTFPLTDGSAIRLTTARYNPPVSPSYDGVGVQPDFEVKMTEEQAALASAIGGVDNDPQLKKAVEAITVVIKSGGNLETLEPVAPSDQTSSSSSGDNSSEDENSSPDDAEGDEDSEDSSSEDEEESSSEEEETSSEETSSEEDSSSEDAESSSDDEDEISSSEDEDAGSEEESSSDGQ
;
A
#
# COMPACT_ATOMS: atom_id res chain seq x y z
N ASP A 1 -11.09 29.41 2.40
CA ASP A 1 -11.21 27.98 2.10
C ASP A 1 -9.80 27.43 1.86
N ASN A 2 -9.45 26.35 2.55
CA ASN A 2 -8.15 25.70 2.39
C ASN A 2 -8.21 24.81 1.14
N TYR A 3 -7.20 24.94 0.26
CA TYR A 3 -7.05 24.01 -0.86
C TYR A 3 -6.42 22.71 -0.37
N ILE A 4 -7.04 21.58 -0.64
CA ILE A 4 -6.56 20.26 -0.27
C ILE A 4 -6.30 19.48 -1.56
N GLY A 5 -5.07 18.97 -1.70
CA GLY A 5 -4.67 18.18 -2.84
C GLY A 5 -5.10 16.72 -2.70
N LEU A 6 -5.66 16.12 -3.75
CA LEU A 6 -5.96 14.69 -3.83
C LEU A 6 -5.05 14.02 -4.85
N VAL A 7 -4.36 12.96 -4.43
CA VAL A 7 -3.51 12.12 -5.29
C VAL A 7 -4.01 10.69 -5.22
N SER A 8 -4.47 10.15 -6.35
CA SER A 8 -4.94 8.76 -6.43
C SER A 8 -3.91 7.88 -7.12
N PHE A 9 -3.62 6.74 -6.49
CA PHE A 9 -2.71 5.73 -7.01
C PHE A 9 -3.50 4.60 -7.69
N LYS A 10 -2.92 4.05 -8.75
CA LYS A 10 -3.41 2.81 -9.37
C LYS A 10 -2.52 1.63 -9.01
N GLU A 11 -1.23 1.89 -8.91
CA GLU A 11 -0.19 0.92 -8.58
C GLU A 11 1.11 1.65 -8.18
N PHE A 12 2.06 0.93 -7.59
CA PHE A 12 3.40 1.45 -7.30
C PHE A 12 4.42 0.81 -8.24
N ASN A 13 4.52 1.31 -9.47
CA ASN A 13 5.49 0.89 -10.47
C ASN A 13 6.71 1.83 -10.55
N ASP A 14 7.68 1.53 -11.42
CA ASP A 14 8.93 2.30 -11.54
C ASP A 14 8.73 3.76 -11.98
N ASN A 15 7.60 4.09 -12.62
CA ASN A 15 7.28 5.47 -13.04
C ASN A 15 6.52 6.25 -11.95
N THR A 16 5.98 5.57 -10.96
CA THR A 16 5.14 6.19 -9.92
C THR A 16 5.88 7.27 -9.13
N PRO A 17 7.14 7.11 -8.70
CA PRO A 17 7.86 8.13 -7.95
C PRO A 17 8.01 9.46 -8.71
N ASP A 18 8.35 9.39 -10.00
CA ASP A 18 8.50 10.59 -10.83
C ASP A 18 7.18 11.32 -11.08
N GLN A 19 6.11 10.54 -11.35
CA GLN A 19 4.77 11.09 -11.53
C GLN A 19 4.27 11.71 -10.24
N PHE A 20 4.45 11.03 -9.12
CA PHE A 20 4.11 11.49 -7.79
C PHE A 20 4.81 12.80 -7.44
N ASN A 21 6.13 12.87 -7.60
CA ASN A 21 6.91 14.08 -7.34
C ASN A 21 6.41 15.29 -8.13
N LYS A 22 6.09 15.10 -9.42
CA LYS A 22 5.53 16.17 -10.27
C LYS A 22 4.16 16.62 -9.77
N GLN A 23 3.28 15.68 -9.43
CA GLN A 23 1.92 15.99 -8.94
C GLN A 23 1.95 16.70 -7.59
N VAL A 24 2.69 16.18 -6.62
CA VAL A 24 2.77 16.78 -5.28
C VAL A 24 3.40 18.16 -5.33
N ASN A 25 4.50 18.36 -6.07
CA ASN A 25 5.08 19.68 -6.22
C ASN A 25 4.09 20.65 -6.87
N SER A 26 3.36 20.24 -7.91
CA SER A 26 2.34 21.08 -8.54
C SER A 26 1.21 21.45 -7.58
N LEU A 27 0.76 20.54 -6.71
CA LEU A 27 -0.26 20.83 -5.69
C LEU A 27 0.25 21.84 -4.64
N ILE A 28 1.51 21.67 -4.22
CA ILE A 28 2.17 22.61 -3.28
C ILE A 28 2.30 23.99 -3.91
N ASP A 29 2.73 24.08 -5.16
CA ASP A 29 2.87 25.34 -5.90
C ASP A 29 1.53 26.07 -6.08
N GLN A 30 0.41 25.30 -6.15
CA GLN A 30 -0.95 25.81 -6.17
C GLN A 30 -1.49 26.23 -4.80
N GLY A 31 -0.70 26.05 -3.72
CA GLY A 31 -1.05 26.45 -2.37
C GLY A 31 -1.86 25.40 -1.60
N ALA A 32 -1.64 24.12 -1.86
CA ALA A 32 -2.27 23.06 -1.07
C ALA A 32 -1.86 23.19 0.41
N ALA A 33 -2.85 23.22 1.29
CA ALA A 33 -2.68 23.28 2.74
C ALA A 33 -2.62 21.86 3.39
N GLY A 34 -2.91 20.84 2.62
CA GLY A 34 -2.85 19.44 3.03
C GLY A 34 -3.06 18.49 1.84
N LEU A 35 -2.73 17.23 2.01
CA LEU A 35 -2.76 16.21 0.96
C LEU A 35 -3.61 15.00 1.39
N ILE A 36 -4.40 14.48 0.47
CA ILE A 36 -5.12 13.21 0.63
C ILE A 36 -4.57 12.24 -0.41
N PHE A 37 -4.18 11.06 0.04
CA PHE A 37 -3.69 9.97 -0.80
C PHE A 37 -4.73 8.87 -0.89
N ASP A 38 -5.17 8.53 -2.09
CA ASP A 38 -6.12 7.44 -2.31
C ASP A 38 -5.39 6.21 -2.83
N VAL A 39 -5.25 5.20 -1.95
CA VAL A 39 -4.66 3.90 -2.26
C VAL A 39 -5.71 2.78 -2.20
N ARG A 40 -6.99 3.12 -2.26
CA ARG A 40 -8.07 2.13 -2.31
C ARG A 40 -7.96 1.26 -3.56
N GLY A 41 -8.03 -0.06 -3.37
CA GLY A 41 -7.92 -1.03 -4.45
C GLY A 41 -6.50 -1.24 -5.00
N VAL A 42 -5.50 -0.52 -4.50
CA VAL A 42 -4.11 -0.73 -4.90
C VAL A 42 -3.58 -2.01 -4.26
N ASN A 43 -3.19 -2.96 -5.10
CA ASN A 43 -2.75 -4.29 -4.68
C ASN A 43 -1.52 -4.79 -5.43
N THR A 44 -0.89 -3.92 -6.21
CA THR A 44 0.31 -4.19 -7.00
C THR A 44 1.33 -3.09 -6.79
N GLY A 45 2.59 -3.49 -6.72
CA GLY A 45 3.67 -2.53 -6.55
C GLY A 45 5.02 -3.17 -6.31
N THR A 46 6.03 -2.33 -6.18
CA THR A 46 7.37 -2.71 -5.76
C THR A 46 7.74 -1.95 -4.49
N LEU A 47 8.45 -2.60 -3.59
CA LEU A 47 8.94 -1.97 -2.37
C LEU A 47 9.76 -0.71 -2.68
N ARG A 48 10.60 -0.78 -3.72
CA ARG A 48 11.43 0.35 -4.14
C ARG A 48 10.59 1.57 -4.54
N SER A 49 9.52 1.37 -5.30
CA SER A 49 8.65 2.47 -5.74
C SER A 49 7.95 3.12 -4.55
N VAL A 50 7.38 2.32 -3.64
CA VAL A 50 6.75 2.83 -2.42
C VAL A 50 7.74 3.55 -1.52
N ALA A 51 8.96 3.01 -1.35
CA ALA A 51 9.99 3.64 -0.54
C ALA A 51 10.40 5.02 -1.08
N GLN A 52 10.57 5.15 -2.40
CA GLN A 52 10.89 6.43 -3.05
C GLN A 52 9.76 7.47 -2.92
N VAL A 53 8.50 7.03 -2.93
CA VAL A 53 7.35 7.91 -2.67
C VAL A 53 7.33 8.35 -1.21
N LEU A 54 7.56 7.41 -0.28
CA LEU A 54 7.59 7.69 1.15
C LEU A 54 8.78 8.56 1.56
N ASP A 55 9.96 8.40 0.95
CA ASP A 55 11.13 9.25 1.17
C ASP A 55 10.83 10.74 0.95
N LYS A 56 9.99 11.06 -0.04
CA LYS A 56 9.52 12.43 -0.29
C LYS A 56 8.59 12.98 0.81
N LEU A 57 7.88 12.13 1.52
CA LEU A 57 6.83 12.50 2.46
C LEU A 57 7.27 12.46 3.92
N LEU A 58 8.22 11.60 4.25
CA LEU A 58 8.59 11.28 5.62
C LEU A 58 9.86 12.01 6.05
N PRO A 59 10.04 12.31 7.35
CA PRO A 59 11.31 12.76 7.89
C PRO A 59 12.37 11.65 7.82
N GLU A 60 13.62 12.01 8.13
CA GLU A 60 14.72 11.06 8.21
C GLU A 60 14.39 9.89 9.16
N GLY A 61 14.54 8.66 8.65
CA GLY A 61 14.29 7.47 9.45
C GLY A 61 14.10 6.18 8.63
N VAL A 62 13.71 5.12 9.31
CA VAL A 62 13.45 3.80 8.70
C VAL A 62 12.07 3.82 8.05
N ILE A 63 11.99 3.53 6.75
CA ILE A 63 10.70 3.34 6.05
C ILE A 63 10.17 1.93 6.29
N VAL A 64 11.04 0.93 6.17
CA VAL A 64 10.67 -0.47 6.29
C VAL A 64 11.85 -1.33 6.68
N SER A 65 11.59 -2.32 7.50
CA SER A 65 12.49 -3.43 7.76
C SER A 65 11.80 -4.76 7.46
N SER A 66 12.56 -5.84 7.43
CA SER A 66 12.00 -7.18 7.29
C SER A 66 12.52 -8.11 8.38
N THR A 67 11.66 -9.03 8.83
CA THR A 67 12.05 -10.09 9.77
C THR A 67 11.91 -11.43 9.09
N ASN A 68 13.01 -12.20 9.06
CA ASN A 68 13.04 -13.53 8.47
C ASN A 68 12.53 -14.60 9.46
N LYS A 69 12.47 -15.87 9.02
CA LYS A 69 12.01 -17.00 9.83
C LYS A 69 12.85 -17.28 11.08
N ASN A 70 14.08 -16.78 11.14
CA ASN A 70 14.99 -16.95 12.29
C ASN A 70 14.82 -15.81 13.32
N GLY A 71 13.96 -14.82 13.04
CA GLY A 71 13.77 -13.64 13.89
C GLY A 71 14.80 -12.53 13.64
N GLU A 72 15.63 -12.64 12.61
CA GLU A 72 16.61 -11.61 12.25
C GLU A 72 15.91 -10.49 11.50
N THR A 73 16.10 -9.25 11.96
CA THR A 73 15.54 -8.05 11.37
C THR A 73 16.58 -7.27 10.59
N THR A 74 16.26 -6.91 9.38
CA THR A 74 17.11 -6.12 8.47
C THR A 74 16.38 -4.90 7.98
N VAL A 75 16.96 -3.70 8.09
CA VAL A 75 16.43 -2.48 7.47
C VAL A 75 16.61 -2.59 5.97
N LEU A 76 15.52 -2.35 5.23
CA LEU A 76 15.49 -2.45 3.78
C LEU A 76 15.60 -1.07 3.13
N GLU A 77 14.82 -0.08 3.62
CA GLU A 77 14.76 1.25 3.05
C GLU A 77 14.66 2.30 4.16
N THR A 78 15.25 3.47 3.91
CA THR A 78 15.24 4.63 4.81
C THR A 78 14.87 5.90 4.04
N SER A 79 14.32 6.89 4.74
CA SER A 79 14.07 8.24 4.23
C SER A 79 15.17 9.20 4.65
N ASP A 80 15.36 10.25 3.85
CA ASP A 80 16.25 11.37 4.15
C ASP A 80 15.52 12.49 4.91
N ALA A 81 16.21 13.59 5.22
CA ALA A 81 15.65 14.71 5.98
C ALA A 81 14.77 15.68 5.16
N ARG A 82 14.50 15.37 3.88
CA ARG A 82 13.74 16.25 2.96
C ARG A 82 12.29 15.80 2.85
N GLU A 83 11.47 16.23 3.79
CA GLU A 83 10.07 15.86 3.86
C GLU A 83 9.10 16.92 3.31
N VAL A 84 7.91 16.49 2.91
CA VAL A 84 6.76 17.38 2.70
C VAL A 84 6.10 17.65 4.05
N ALA A 85 6.20 18.90 4.54
CA ALA A 85 5.72 19.29 5.86
C ALA A 85 4.22 19.68 5.87
N LEU A 86 3.38 19.01 5.05
CA LEU A 86 1.93 19.20 5.04
C LEU A 86 1.23 18.07 5.79
N PRO A 87 0.09 18.34 6.45
CA PRO A 87 -0.74 17.29 7.01
C PRO A 87 -1.32 16.41 5.89
N MET A 88 -1.49 15.13 6.19
CA MET A 88 -1.90 14.12 5.21
C MET A 88 -3.07 13.29 5.73
N GLN A 89 -3.82 12.68 4.81
CA GLN A 89 -4.76 11.60 5.10
C GLN A 89 -4.62 10.53 4.03
N VAL A 90 -4.84 9.27 4.41
CA VAL A 90 -4.75 8.14 3.48
C VAL A 90 -6.08 7.41 3.43
N LEU A 91 -6.62 7.23 2.22
CA LEU A 91 -7.83 6.44 1.97
C LEU A 91 -7.44 5.00 1.66
N VAL A 92 -8.01 4.06 2.40
CA VAL A 92 -7.76 2.62 2.25
C VAL A 92 -9.08 1.83 2.19
N ASN A 93 -9.03 0.62 1.64
CA ASN A 93 -10.13 -0.32 1.70
C ASN A 93 -9.62 -1.77 1.80
N GLU A 94 -10.55 -2.73 1.86
CA GLU A 94 -10.28 -4.16 1.97
C GLU A 94 -9.48 -4.76 0.80
N LYS A 95 -9.36 -4.01 -0.32
CA LYS A 95 -8.57 -4.41 -1.50
C LYS A 95 -7.18 -3.78 -1.51
N THR A 96 -6.92 -2.80 -0.63
CA THR A 96 -5.58 -2.24 -0.43
C THR A 96 -4.68 -3.33 0.15
N SER A 97 -3.55 -3.63 -0.51
CA SER A 97 -2.69 -4.72 -0.05
C SER A 97 -1.21 -4.54 -0.37
N GLY A 98 -0.35 -5.22 0.39
CA GLY A 98 1.09 -5.25 0.14
C GLY A 98 1.78 -3.91 0.43
N GLU A 99 2.46 -3.38 -0.57
CA GLU A 99 3.21 -2.12 -0.48
C GLU A 99 2.31 -0.90 -0.23
N ALA A 100 1.04 -0.96 -0.65
CA ALA A 100 0.08 0.09 -0.36
C ALA A 100 -0.33 0.12 1.13
N GLU A 101 -0.29 -1.02 1.82
CA GLU A 101 -0.48 -1.11 3.26
C GLU A 101 0.71 -0.49 4.00
N LEU A 102 1.94 -0.77 3.53
CA LEU A 102 3.14 -0.13 4.04
C LEU A 102 3.08 1.39 3.90
N PHE A 103 2.63 1.89 2.74
CA PHE A 103 2.45 3.32 2.49
C PHE A 103 1.54 3.97 3.54
N ALA A 104 0.36 3.41 3.75
CA ALA A 104 -0.60 3.94 4.72
C ALA A 104 -0.05 3.88 6.16
N GLN A 105 0.52 2.73 6.53
CA GLN A 105 1.04 2.52 7.88
C GLN A 105 2.22 3.44 8.19
N ALA A 106 3.15 3.64 7.25
CA ALA A 106 4.31 4.50 7.44
C ALA A 106 3.92 5.97 7.65
N ILE A 107 2.95 6.50 6.90
CA ILE A 107 2.42 7.85 7.10
C ILE A 107 1.86 8.02 8.52
N ARG A 108 1.12 7.04 9.02
CA ARG A 108 0.60 7.05 10.38
C ARG A 108 1.70 6.95 11.43
N ASP A 109 2.64 6.03 11.25
CA ASP A 109 3.73 5.77 12.19
C ASP A 109 4.64 6.99 12.40
N TYR A 110 4.80 7.81 11.37
CA TYR A 110 5.51 9.08 11.44
C TYR A 110 4.64 10.27 11.86
N ASN A 111 3.39 10.03 12.27
CA ASN A 111 2.43 11.08 12.64
C ASN A 111 2.27 12.17 11.56
N LYS A 112 2.35 11.77 10.28
CA LYS A 112 2.12 12.70 9.15
C LYS A 112 0.65 12.81 8.78
N GLY A 113 -0.16 11.79 9.13
CA GLY A 113 -1.58 11.75 8.80
C GLY A 113 -2.30 10.54 9.39
N GLY A 114 -3.63 10.57 9.31
CA GLY A 114 -4.50 9.46 9.69
C GLY A 114 -4.95 8.62 8.50
N ILE A 115 -5.56 7.50 8.79
CA ILE A 115 -6.06 6.53 7.82
C ILE A 115 -7.59 6.50 7.89
N VAL A 116 -8.24 6.62 6.74
CA VAL A 116 -9.70 6.63 6.61
C VAL A 116 -10.15 5.50 5.67
N GLY A 117 -11.16 4.76 6.03
CA GLY A 117 -11.71 3.71 5.16
C GLY A 117 -12.10 2.44 5.89
N THR A 118 -11.72 1.29 5.36
CA THR A 118 -11.92 -0.03 5.97
C THR A 118 -10.59 -0.77 6.11
N THR A 119 -10.54 -1.75 7.01
CA THR A 119 -9.35 -2.58 7.25
C THR A 119 -8.83 -3.17 5.94
N THR A 120 -7.53 -3.11 5.73
CA THR A 120 -6.86 -3.57 4.51
C THR A 120 -6.66 -5.10 4.47
N ALA A 121 -6.10 -5.62 3.40
CA ALA A 121 -6.03 -7.06 3.13
C ALA A 121 -5.06 -7.86 4.03
N GLY A 122 -4.04 -7.23 4.60
CA GLY A 122 -3.07 -7.90 5.47
C GLY A 122 -2.04 -8.74 4.73
N LYS A 123 -1.47 -8.24 3.63
CA LYS A 123 -0.42 -8.93 2.88
C LYS A 123 0.96 -8.34 3.18
N GLY A 124 1.47 -8.64 4.36
CA GLY A 124 2.76 -8.14 4.86
C GLY A 124 3.95 -9.06 4.60
N THR A 125 3.89 -9.96 3.62
CA THR A 125 4.96 -10.93 3.35
C THR A 125 5.86 -10.52 2.19
N MET A 126 7.16 -10.72 2.38
CA MET A 126 8.17 -10.61 1.33
C MET A 126 8.36 -11.97 0.65
N GLN A 127 8.27 -12.00 -0.68
CA GLN A 127 8.46 -13.19 -1.49
C GLN A 127 9.70 -13.06 -2.37
N THR A 128 10.48 -14.14 -2.43
CA THR A 128 11.67 -14.24 -3.28
C THR A 128 11.49 -15.35 -4.30
N THR A 129 11.86 -15.09 -5.54
CA THR A 129 11.83 -16.05 -6.63
C THR A 129 13.21 -16.68 -6.79
N PHE A 130 13.28 -18.00 -6.71
CA PHE A 130 14.49 -18.80 -6.87
C PHE A 130 14.44 -19.54 -8.22
N PRO A 131 15.30 -19.19 -9.19
CA PRO A 131 15.36 -19.92 -10.45
C PRO A 131 15.91 -21.34 -10.24
N LEU A 132 15.38 -22.31 -10.95
CA LEU A 132 15.84 -23.69 -10.96
C LEU A 132 16.65 -24.00 -12.23
N THR A 133 17.39 -25.10 -12.19
CA THR A 133 18.33 -25.50 -13.26
C THR A 133 17.63 -25.92 -14.56
N ASP A 134 16.37 -26.29 -14.48
CA ASP A 134 15.52 -26.68 -15.63
C ASP A 134 14.80 -25.49 -16.30
N GLY A 135 15.06 -24.24 -15.83
CA GLY A 135 14.44 -23.03 -16.35
C GLY A 135 13.12 -22.67 -15.64
N SER A 136 12.60 -23.51 -14.74
CA SER A 136 11.48 -23.18 -13.89
C SER A 136 11.92 -22.31 -12.70
N ALA A 137 10.98 -21.83 -11.89
CA ALA A 137 11.28 -21.05 -10.71
C ALA A 137 10.30 -21.35 -9.56
N ILE A 138 10.80 -21.26 -8.32
CA ILE A 138 9.99 -21.37 -7.11
C ILE A 138 9.89 -19.98 -6.46
N ARG A 139 8.68 -19.54 -6.13
CA ARG A 139 8.43 -18.32 -5.37
C ARG A 139 8.06 -18.67 -3.94
N LEU A 140 8.86 -18.22 -2.98
CA LEU A 140 8.70 -18.55 -1.57
C LEU A 140 8.60 -17.27 -0.73
N THR A 141 7.81 -17.33 0.34
CA THR A 141 7.82 -16.31 1.39
C THR A 141 9.10 -16.46 2.23
N THR A 142 9.91 -15.41 2.28
CA THR A 142 11.22 -15.40 2.94
C THR A 142 11.26 -14.55 4.21
N ALA A 143 10.41 -13.51 4.30
CA ALA A 143 10.36 -12.59 5.43
C ALA A 143 8.97 -11.94 5.53
N ARG A 144 8.77 -11.19 6.62
CA ARG A 144 7.63 -10.28 6.80
C ARG A 144 8.11 -8.85 6.83
N TYR A 145 7.34 -7.95 6.25
CA TYR A 145 7.59 -6.52 6.36
C TYR A 145 7.21 -6.01 7.73
N ASN A 146 8.05 -5.13 8.27
CA ASN A 146 7.75 -4.36 9.46
C ASN A 146 7.71 -2.87 9.08
N PRO A 147 6.61 -2.19 9.36
CA PRO A 147 6.50 -0.74 9.26
C PRO A 147 7.49 -0.04 10.20
N PRO A 148 7.64 1.29 10.13
CA PRO A 148 8.61 2.03 10.93
C PRO A 148 8.51 1.83 12.44
N VAL A 149 7.30 1.83 13.00
CA VAL A 149 7.02 1.77 14.44
C VAL A 149 6.04 0.65 14.78
N SER A 150 4.97 0.53 14.03
CA SER A 150 3.89 -0.44 14.29
C SER A 150 4.34 -1.88 14.05
N PRO A 151 3.65 -2.86 14.65
CA PRO A 151 3.90 -4.26 14.33
C PRO A 151 3.51 -4.57 12.88
N SER A 152 4.01 -5.71 12.37
CA SER A 152 3.67 -6.19 11.03
C SER A 152 2.16 -6.32 10.85
N TYR A 153 1.65 -5.85 9.72
CA TYR A 153 0.25 -5.96 9.32
C TYR A 153 -0.10 -7.31 8.66
N ASP A 154 0.87 -8.22 8.56
CA ASP A 154 0.69 -9.53 7.93
C ASP A 154 -0.40 -10.35 8.63
N GLY A 155 -1.44 -10.74 7.87
CA GLY A 155 -2.59 -11.50 8.36
C GLY A 155 -3.65 -10.71 9.15
N VAL A 156 -3.39 -9.42 9.47
CA VAL A 156 -4.29 -8.58 10.28
C VAL A 156 -4.84 -7.41 9.47
N GLY A 157 -4.04 -6.87 8.55
CA GLY A 157 -4.32 -5.64 7.82
C GLY A 157 -4.04 -4.37 8.64
N VAL A 158 -4.01 -3.26 7.94
CA VAL A 158 -3.92 -1.92 8.53
C VAL A 158 -5.33 -1.47 8.86
N GLN A 159 -5.58 -1.21 10.14
CA GLN A 159 -6.86 -0.70 10.59
C GLN A 159 -6.92 0.81 10.43
N PRO A 160 -8.02 1.38 9.89
CA PRO A 160 -8.17 2.81 9.76
C PRO A 160 -8.39 3.48 11.13
N ASP A 161 -7.94 4.73 11.28
CA ASP A 161 -8.24 5.58 12.43
C ASP A 161 -9.70 6.06 12.39
N PHE A 162 -10.24 6.21 11.18
CA PHE A 162 -11.64 6.54 10.93
C PHE A 162 -12.28 5.46 10.06
N GLU A 163 -13.00 4.54 10.67
CA GLU A 163 -13.72 3.50 9.93
C GLU A 163 -14.94 4.10 9.23
N VAL A 164 -14.95 4.03 7.89
CA VAL A 164 -16.06 4.46 7.05
C VAL A 164 -16.35 3.37 6.03
N LYS A 165 -17.45 2.64 6.25
CA LYS A 165 -17.92 1.62 5.31
C LYS A 165 -18.73 2.26 4.20
N MET A 166 -18.59 1.74 3.00
CA MET A 166 -19.36 2.14 1.83
C MET A 166 -20.19 0.96 1.35
N THR A 167 -21.43 1.24 0.90
CA THR A 167 -22.20 0.24 0.16
C THR A 167 -21.64 0.12 -1.26
N GLU A 168 -21.99 -0.97 -1.97
CA GLU A 168 -21.58 -1.14 -3.37
C GLU A 168 -22.09 0.01 -4.27
N GLU A 169 -23.29 0.49 -4.00
CA GLU A 169 -23.87 1.63 -4.72
C GLU A 169 -23.07 2.92 -4.49
N GLN A 170 -22.67 3.19 -3.23
CA GLN A 170 -21.84 4.34 -2.89
C GLN A 170 -20.44 4.24 -3.52
N ALA A 171 -19.84 3.05 -3.52
CA ALA A 171 -18.55 2.82 -4.14
C ALA A 171 -18.62 2.99 -5.67
N ALA A 172 -19.68 2.51 -6.30
CA ALA A 172 -19.93 2.70 -7.73
C ALA A 172 -20.14 4.18 -8.06
N LEU A 173 -20.91 4.91 -7.25
CA LEU A 173 -21.16 6.34 -7.44
C LEU A 173 -19.87 7.17 -7.28
N ALA A 174 -19.09 6.90 -6.23
CA ALA A 174 -17.80 7.54 -6.00
C ALA A 174 -16.82 7.31 -7.16
N SER A 175 -16.81 6.09 -7.72
CA SER A 175 -15.98 5.74 -8.87
C SER A 175 -16.45 6.38 -10.18
N ALA A 176 -17.77 6.48 -10.39
CA ALA A 176 -18.36 6.96 -11.66
C ALA A 176 -18.37 8.49 -11.75
N ILE A 177 -18.71 9.17 -10.65
CA ILE A 177 -18.91 10.62 -10.63
C ILE A 177 -17.75 11.33 -9.95
N GLY A 178 -17.17 10.70 -8.92
CA GLY A 178 -16.15 11.29 -8.07
C GLY A 178 -16.69 12.43 -7.19
N GLY A 179 -15.77 13.14 -6.54
CA GLY A 179 -16.06 14.30 -5.72
C GLY A 179 -16.46 13.97 -4.28
N VAL A 180 -16.25 14.94 -3.40
CA VAL A 180 -16.41 14.81 -1.95
C VAL A 180 -17.85 14.45 -1.53
N ASP A 181 -18.83 14.96 -2.25
CA ASP A 181 -20.26 14.74 -1.90
C ASP A 181 -20.74 13.33 -2.21
N ASN A 182 -20.08 12.64 -3.16
CA ASN A 182 -20.44 11.30 -3.62
C ASN A 182 -19.58 10.20 -2.98
N ASP A 183 -18.57 10.57 -2.20
CA ASP A 183 -17.63 9.65 -1.58
C ASP A 183 -17.56 9.90 -0.07
N PRO A 184 -18.25 9.11 0.75
CA PRO A 184 -18.25 9.25 2.21
C PRO A 184 -16.87 9.13 2.86
N GLN A 185 -15.98 8.30 2.30
CA GLN A 185 -14.61 8.14 2.80
C GLN A 185 -13.78 9.39 2.50
N LEU A 186 -13.85 9.89 1.25
CA LEU A 186 -13.18 11.14 0.87
C LEU A 186 -13.71 12.32 1.69
N LYS A 187 -15.01 12.39 1.90
CA LYS A 187 -15.63 13.42 2.75
C LYS A 187 -15.07 13.40 4.16
N LYS A 188 -14.97 12.21 4.75
CA LYS A 188 -14.40 12.04 6.10
C LYS A 188 -12.91 12.45 6.14
N ALA A 189 -12.14 12.10 5.12
CA ALA A 189 -10.74 12.50 5.01
C ALA A 189 -10.59 14.03 4.92
N VAL A 190 -11.44 14.70 4.14
CA VAL A 190 -11.48 16.18 4.02
C VAL A 190 -11.87 16.82 5.36
N GLU A 191 -12.82 16.27 6.09
CA GLU A 191 -13.18 16.72 7.43
C GLU A 191 -12.00 16.60 8.40
N ALA A 192 -11.38 15.41 8.45
CA ALA A 192 -10.25 15.12 9.33
C ALA A 192 -9.06 16.04 9.06
N ILE A 193 -8.63 16.16 7.81
CA ILE A 193 -7.48 17.00 7.45
C ILE A 193 -7.78 18.49 7.70
N THR A 194 -9.02 18.92 7.51
CA THR A 194 -9.43 20.31 7.78
C THR A 194 -9.30 20.66 9.26
N VAL A 195 -9.59 19.72 10.18
CA VAL A 195 -9.38 19.89 11.62
C VAL A 195 -7.89 20.07 11.91
N VAL A 196 -7.03 19.24 11.34
CA VAL A 196 -5.57 19.33 11.52
C VAL A 196 -5.02 20.66 11.00
N ILE A 197 -5.43 21.09 9.81
CA ILE A 197 -5.01 22.36 9.23
C ILE A 197 -5.40 23.54 10.14
N LYS A 198 -6.63 23.53 10.67
CA LYS A 198 -7.13 24.60 11.57
C LYS A 198 -6.44 24.61 12.93
N SER A 199 -5.96 23.48 13.42
CA SER A 199 -5.19 23.36 14.67
C SER A 199 -3.70 23.70 14.52
N GLY A 200 -3.28 24.16 13.33
CA GLY A 200 -1.88 24.50 13.06
C GLY A 200 -1.00 23.27 12.80
N GLY A 201 -1.58 22.17 12.32
CA GLY A 201 -0.84 20.95 11.96
C GLY A 201 -0.71 19.92 13.11
N ASN A 202 -1.39 20.14 14.23
CA ASN A 202 -1.37 19.18 15.35
C ASN A 202 -2.31 17.99 15.09
N LEU A 203 -1.74 16.82 14.84
CA LEU A 203 -2.47 15.55 14.63
C LEU A 203 -3.07 14.96 15.91
N GLU A 204 -2.59 15.36 17.10
CA GLU A 204 -3.15 14.92 18.38
C GLU A 204 -4.61 15.39 18.59
N THR A 205 -5.09 16.31 17.76
CA THR A 205 -6.51 16.74 17.77
C THR A 205 -7.45 15.76 17.10
N LEU A 206 -6.94 14.73 16.43
CA LEU A 206 -7.74 13.64 15.85
C LEU A 206 -7.97 12.59 16.93
N GLU A 207 -9.13 12.62 17.60
CA GLU A 207 -9.53 11.52 18.47
C GLU A 207 -9.92 10.31 17.59
N PRO A 208 -9.16 9.19 17.66
CA PRO A 208 -9.57 7.96 16.99
C PRO A 208 -10.86 7.47 17.67
N VAL A 209 -11.82 7.09 16.85
CA VAL A 209 -13.02 6.39 17.38
C VAL A 209 -12.56 5.05 17.92
N ALA A 210 -12.63 4.89 19.25
CA ALA A 210 -12.40 3.59 19.88
C ALA A 210 -13.31 2.54 19.21
N PRO A 211 -12.81 1.32 18.94
CA PRO A 211 -13.63 0.26 18.38
C PRO A 211 -14.83 0.04 19.29
N SER A 212 -16.02 0.17 18.73
CA SER A 212 -17.25 -0.10 19.46
C SER A 212 -17.29 -1.57 19.84
N ASP A 213 -17.12 -1.86 21.12
CA ASP A 213 -17.42 -3.15 21.71
C ASP A 213 -18.88 -3.51 21.38
N GLN A 214 -19.04 -4.42 20.44
CA GLN A 214 -20.32 -5.11 20.27
C GLN A 214 -20.46 -6.15 21.38
N THR A 215 -20.74 -5.70 22.61
CA THR A 215 -21.30 -6.56 23.62
C THR A 215 -22.77 -6.76 23.31
N SER A 216 -23.07 -7.96 22.88
CA SER A 216 -24.42 -8.48 22.77
C SER A 216 -25.18 -8.31 24.08
N SER A 217 -26.22 -7.48 24.08
CA SER A 217 -27.18 -7.39 25.13
C SER A 217 -28.08 -8.63 25.12
N SER A 218 -27.82 -9.58 25.98
CA SER A 218 -28.82 -10.55 26.41
C SER A 218 -29.45 -10.06 27.73
N SER A 219 -30.73 -9.73 27.64
CA SER A 219 -31.58 -9.43 28.74
C SER A 219 -31.69 -10.61 29.70
N SER A 220 -31.33 -10.43 30.95
CA SER A 220 -31.66 -11.36 32.02
C SER A 220 -32.59 -10.68 33.03
N GLY A 221 -33.71 -11.30 33.17
CA GLY A 221 -34.63 -11.01 34.28
C GLY A 221 -34.09 -11.48 35.60
N ASP A 222 -34.34 -10.66 36.54
CA ASP A 222 -34.20 -10.77 37.97
C ASP A 222 -34.95 -12.01 38.54
N ASN A 223 -34.34 -12.80 39.42
CA ASN A 223 -35.01 -13.25 40.62
C ASN A 223 -34.04 -13.82 41.66
N SER A 224 -34.11 -13.25 42.83
CA SER A 224 -33.49 -13.62 44.09
C SER A 224 -34.04 -14.93 44.68
N SER A 225 -33.20 -15.77 45.30
CA SER A 225 -33.36 -16.24 46.67
C SER A 225 -32.25 -17.22 47.08
N GLU A 226 -31.81 -17.01 48.28
CA GLU A 226 -30.91 -17.75 49.15
C GLU A 226 -31.31 -19.23 49.31
N ASP A 227 -30.36 -20.19 49.44
CA ASP A 227 -30.13 -20.94 50.66
C ASP A 227 -29.05 -22.02 50.49
N GLU A 228 -28.46 -22.28 51.61
CA GLU A 228 -27.32 -23.04 52.04
C GLU A 228 -27.32 -24.56 51.73
N ASN A 229 -26.09 -25.08 51.67
CA ASN A 229 -25.59 -26.23 52.49
C ASN A 229 -25.37 -27.59 51.83
N SER A 230 -24.16 -28.09 52.08
CA SER A 230 -23.67 -29.45 52.23
C SER A 230 -23.32 -30.31 51.04
N SER A 231 -22.02 -30.55 50.94
CA SER A 231 -21.38 -31.84 50.50
C SER A 231 -21.64 -32.92 51.61
N PRO A 232 -21.27 -34.21 51.45
CA PRO A 232 -20.47 -34.88 50.42
C PRO A 232 -20.96 -36.33 50.11
N ASP A 233 -20.13 -37.05 49.35
CA ASP A 233 -19.85 -38.50 49.34
C ASP A 233 -20.31 -39.35 48.14
N ASP A 234 -19.27 -39.88 47.51
CA ASP A 234 -18.94 -41.29 47.22
C ASP A 234 -19.66 -42.09 46.13
N ALA A 235 -18.78 -42.83 45.50
CA ALA A 235 -18.86 -44.20 44.92
C ALA A 235 -19.00 -44.34 43.39
N GLU A 236 -17.90 -44.68 42.77
CA GLU A 236 -17.48 -46.00 42.18
C GLU A 236 -18.53 -46.75 41.35
N GLY A 237 -18.04 -47.26 40.22
CA GLY A 237 -18.61 -48.37 39.42
C GLY A 237 -18.47 -48.13 37.92
N ASP A 238 -17.46 -48.55 37.35
CA ASP A 238 -17.08 -49.82 36.67
C ASP A 238 -17.94 -50.22 35.45
N GLU A 239 -17.14 -50.57 34.45
CA GLU A 239 -17.24 -51.67 33.46
C GLU A 239 -18.01 -51.46 32.14
N ASP A 240 -17.20 -51.55 31.11
CA ASP A 240 -17.16 -52.52 30.01
C ASP A 240 -18.31 -52.58 28.99
N SER A 241 -17.90 -52.52 27.76
CA SER A 241 -17.98 -53.53 26.69
C SER A 241 -17.90 -52.83 25.30
N GLU A 242 -16.87 -53.10 24.62
CA GLU A 242 -16.66 -54.01 23.49
C GLU A 242 -17.64 -53.88 22.30
N ASP A 243 -16.97 -53.64 21.16
CA ASP A 243 -16.97 -54.42 19.92
C ASP A 243 -18.05 -54.13 18.86
N SER A 244 -17.64 -53.82 17.70
CA SER A 244 -17.68 -54.53 16.43
C SER A 244 -17.62 -53.62 15.19
N SER A 245 -16.57 -53.89 14.48
CA SER A 245 -16.36 -54.02 13.04
C SER A 245 -17.57 -53.97 12.11
N SER A 246 -17.44 -53.26 11.01
CA SER A 246 -17.58 -53.84 9.65
C SER A 246 -17.06 -52.87 8.57
N GLU A 247 -16.17 -53.45 7.81
CA GLU A 247 -15.73 -53.11 6.48
C GLU A 247 -16.91 -53.05 5.51
N ASP A 248 -16.84 -52.18 4.51
CA ASP A 248 -17.23 -52.53 3.14
C ASP A 248 -16.55 -51.57 2.15
N GLU A 249 -15.72 -52.21 1.35
CA GLU A 249 -15.15 -51.69 0.11
C GLU A 249 -16.24 -51.66 -0.97
N GLU A 250 -16.25 -50.65 -1.81
CA GLU A 250 -16.58 -50.83 -3.23
C GLU A 250 -15.83 -49.85 -4.13
N GLU A 251 -14.97 -50.47 -4.94
CA GLU A 251 -14.41 -49.94 -6.18
C GLU A 251 -15.52 -49.72 -7.23
N SER A 252 -15.41 -48.68 -8.02
CA SER A 252 -15.78 -48.76 -9.43
C SER A 252 -14.97 -47.79 -10.28
N SER A 253 -14.17 -48.40 -11.09
CA SER A 253 -13.52 -47.94 -12.30
C SER A 253 -14.52 -47.66 -13.43
N SER A 254 -14.22 -46.69 -14.27
CA SER A 254 -14.39 -46.67 -15.74
C SER A 254 -14.11 -45.26 -16.23
N GLU A 255 -13.25 -45.12 -17.06
CA GLU A 255 -12.94 -45.34 -18.47
C GLU A 255 -12.69 -44.03 -19.19
N GLU A 256 -11.62 -44.08 -19.89
CA GLU A 256 -11.01 -43.10 -20.80
C GLU A 256 -11.94 -42.76 -21.99
N GLU A 257 -11.90 -41.52 -22.46
CA GLU A 257 -12.01 -41.26 -23.89
C GLU A 257 -11.00 -40.17 -24.30
N GLU A 258 -9.98 -40.66 -25.01
CA GLU A 258 -9.15 -39.89 -25.91
C GLU A 258 -9.96 -39.50 -27.15
N THR A 259 -9.90 -38.24 -27.55
CA THR A 259 -10.11 -37.91 -28.95
C THR A 259 -8.99 -36.99 -29.43
N SER A 260 -8.16 -37.61 -30.22
CA SER A 260 -7.19 -36.97 -31.13
C SER A 260 -7.91 -36.38 -32.35
N SER A 261 -7.48 -35.25 -32.80
CA SER A 261 -7.50 -34.81 -34.20
C SER A 261 -6.49 -33.68 -34.38
N GLU A 262 -5.34 -33.99 -34.91
CA GLU A 262 -4.84 -33.81 -36.26
C GLU A 262 -4.77 -32.37 -36.76
N GLU A 263 -3.56 -32.00 -36.86
CA GLU A 263 -2.78 -31.24 -37.82
C GLU A 263 -3.53 -30.58 -38.99
N THR A 264 -3.20 -29.34 -39.25
CA THR A 264 -2.85 -28.86 -40.58
C THR A 264 -1.84 -27.75 -40.52
N SER A 265 -0.69 -28.06 -41.04
CA SER A 265 0.38 -27.17 -41.47
C SER A 265 -0.03 -26.35 -42.72
N SER A 266 0.36 -25.11 -42.76
CA SER A 266 0.66 -24.48 -44.03
C SER A 266 1.78 -23.45 -43.81
N GLU A 267 2.95 -23.85 -44.30
CA GLU A 267 4.04 -23.00 -44.69
C GLU A 267 3.63 -22.15 -45.88
N GLU A 268 3.93 -20.86 -45.90
CA GLU A 268 4.32 -20.16 -47.12
C GLU A 268 5.40 -19.14 -46.82
N ASP A 269 6.49 -19.48 -47.40
CA ASP A 269 7.74 -18.79 -47.69
C ASP A 269 7.52 -17.64 -48.69
N SER A 270 8.09 -16.46 -48.43
CA SER A 270 8.59 -15.63 -49.50
C SER A 270 9.63 -14.62 -49.03
N SER A 271 10.83 -14.95 -49.42
CA SER A 271 12.02 -14.12 -49.55
C SER A 271 11.84 -12.96 -50.56
N SER A 272 12.53 -11.84 -50.32
CA SER A 272 13.36 -11.07 -51.25
C SER A 272 13.74 -9.74 -50.58
N GLU A 273 14.98 -9.54 -50.31
CA GLU A 273 16.09 -8.92 -51.07
C GLU A 273 16.11 -7.39 -51.00
N ASP A 274 17.18 -6.93 -50.40
CA ASP A 274 18.14 -5.86 -50.77
C ASP A 274 17.63 -4.48 -51.26
N ALA A 275 18.08 -3.45 -50.55
CA ALA A 275 18.79 -2.34 -51.19
C ALA A 275 19.51 -1.46 -50.13
N GLU A 276 20.82 -1.51 -50.21
CA GLU A 276 21.75 -0.49 -49.74
C GLU A 276 21.52 0.85 -50.47
N SER A 277 21.65 1.97 -49.78
CA SER A 277 22.31 3.12 -50.34
C SER A 277 22.83 4.06 -49.24
N SER A 278 24.14 4.12 -49.24
CA SER A 278 24.99 5.13 -48.64
C SER A 278 24.75 6.50 -49.26
N SER A 279 24.85 7.56 -48.49
CA SER A 279 25.49 8.81 -48.90
C SER A 279 25.93 9.59 -47.68
N ASP A 280 27.27 9.68 -47.62
CA ASP A 280 28.05 10.69 -46.92
C ASP A 280 27.65 12.08 -47.41
N ASP A 281 27.65 13.06 -46.52
CA ASP A 281 28.09 14.42 -46.82
C ASP A 281 28.58 15.07 -45.52
N GLU A 282 29.90 15.21 -45.50
CA GLU A 282 30.64 16.12 -44.64
C GLU A 282 30.48 17.53 -45.19
N ASP A 283 30.28 18.52 -44.34
CA ASP A 283 30.73 19.88 -44.59
C ASP A 283 31.16 20.55 -43.27
N GLU A 284 32.47 20.65 -43.16
CA GLU A 284 33.21 21.62 -42.38
C GLU A 284 32.94 23.04 -42.90
N ILE A 285 33.19 24.03 -42.06
CA ILE A 285 33.77 25.38 -42.20
C ILE A 285 33.05 26.31 -41.22
N SER A 286 33.61 27.17 -40.43
CA SER A 286 34.92 27.66 -40.09
C SER A 286 34.74 28.70 -38.97
N SER A 287 35.75 28.80 -38.19
CA SER A 287 36.13 29.82 -37.24
C SER A 287 35.84 31.29 -37.64
N SER A 288 35.49 32.11 -36.67
CA SER A 288 36.07 33.46 -36.53
C SER A 288 36.10 33.92 -35.07
N GLU A 289 37.29 34.04 -34.59
CA GLU A 289 37.71 34.81 -33.46
C GLU A 289 37.44 36.29 -33.77
N ASP A 290 37.01 37.06 -32.77
CA ASP A 290 37.39 38.45 -32.64
C ASP A 290 37.49 38.81 -31.15
N GLU A 291 38.72 39.09 -30.77
CA GLU A 291 39.12 39.81 -29.59
C GLU A 291 38.73 41.29 -29.75
N ASP A 292 38.26 41.96 -28.72
CA ASP A 292 38.69 43.31 -28.44
C ASP A 292 38.72 43.66 -26.96
N ALA A 293 39.81 44.24 -26.59
CA ALA A 293 40.27 44.65 -25.31
C ALA A 293 39.97 46.14 -25.06
N GLY A 294 39.93 46.49 -23.79
CA GLY A 294 40.16 47.85 -23.34
C GLY A 294 38.99 48.38 -22.46
N SER A 295 39.14 48.96 -21.39
CA SER A 295 40.24 49.50 -20.59
C SER A 295 39.63 50.11 -19.32
N GLU A 296 40.38 50.04 -18.27
CA GLU A 296 40.32 50.70 -16.99
C GLU A 296 39.66 52.11 -16.95
N GLU A 297 38.97 52.41 -15.86
CA GLU A 297 39.29 53.59 -15.05
C GLU A 297 38.69 53.53 -13.64
N GLU A 298 39.60 53.69 -12.71
CA GLU A 298 39.36 54.02 -11.29
C GLU A 298 38.73 55.39 -11.17
N SER A 299 37.91 55.63 -10.16
CA SER A 299 38.04 56.82 -9.35
C SER A 299 37.31 56.64 -8.01
N SER A 300 38.12 56.70 -7.00
CA SER A 300 37.83 57.00 -5.60
C SER A 300 37.24 58.41 -5.42
N SER A 301 36.35 58.59 -4.44
CA SER A 301 36.46 59.64 -3.40
C SER A 301 35.25 59.59 -2.47
N ASP A 302 35.53 59.35 -1.24
CA ASP A 302 35.31 60.09 -0.01
C ASP A 302 34.12 61.05 0.07
N GLY A 303 33.44 61.01 1.23
CA GLY A 303 33.00 62.15 1.88
C GLY A 303 31.62 62.16 2.56
N GLN A 304 31.66 62.01 3.87
CA GLN A 304 30.73 62.46 4.92
C GLN A 304 29.50 61.59 5.21
#